data_cd00b615f356abe2c5eeb995432d725b
#
_entry.id   cd00b615f356abe2c5eeb995432d725b
#
_cell.length_a   1.000
_cell.length_b   1.000
_cell.length_c   1.000
_cell.angle_alpha   90.00
_cell.angle_beta   90.00
_cell.angle_gamma   90.00
#
_symmetry.space_group_name_H-M   'P 1'
#
loop_
_entity.id
_entity.type
_entity.pdbx_description
1 polymer ?
#
loop_
_entity_poly.entity_id
_entity_poly.type
_entity_poly.pdbx_seq_one_letter_code
_entity_poly.pdbx_strand_id
1 'polypeptide(L)'
;MNPLLEVADLRVHYPLRGGLLGSQREVVRAVDGVSFSVQRGTTVGLVGESGSGKTTIGRALTRLAPITSGSIKYDGVELIGKSEHEFFAFRKRIQMIFQDPFNSLNPRLTIFQILSEPLEIHFPKKTRAERESRVAELLGLVGLEAAHRHRYPHEFSGGQRQRIGIARALAVEPEFIVCDEPVSALDVSVQAQIVNLLLDLQQQLGLTYLFIAHDLAVVEHVSDEVLVMTGGKIVEAATAAEIYAHPRHEYTRQLIAAVPTL
;
A
#
# COMPACT_ATOMS: atom_id res chain seq x y z
N MET A 1 -12.39 -7.80 -19.08
CA MET A 1 -11.00 -8.19 -18.71
C MET A 1 -11.04 -8.78 -17.30
N ASN A 2 -10.22 -9.78 -17.00
CA ASN A 2 -10.16 -10.28 -15.62
C ASN A 2 -9.42 -9.27 -14.73
N PRO A 3 -9.87 -9.00 -13.51
CA PRO A 3 -9.18 -8.12 -12.58
C PRO A 3 -7.80 -8.69 -12.22
N LEU A 4 -6.85 -7.80 -11.87
CA LEU A 4 -5.53 -8.20 -11.38
C LEU A 4 -5.64 -8.80 -9.97
N LEU A 5 -6.47 -8.19 -9.11
CA LEU A 5 -6.71 -8.64 -7.75
C LEU A 5 -8.22 -8.80 -7.53
N GLU A 6 -8.60 -9.94 -6.94
CA GLU A 6 -9.97 -10.20 -6.47
C GLU A 6 -9.92 -10.59 -4.99
N VAL A 7 -10.71 -9.93 -4.18
CA VAL A 7 -10.86 -10.20 -2.75
C VAL A 7 -12.32 -10.56 -2.50
N ALA A 8 -12.58 -11.69 -1.85
CA ALA A 8 -13.92 -12.16 -1.55
C ALA A 8 -14.06 -12.60 -0.09
N ASP A 9 -15.04 -12.04 0.61
CA ASP A 9 -15.39 -12.31 2.03
C ASP A 9 -14.15 -12.35 2.95
N LEU A 10 -13.19 -11.45 2.74
CA LEU A 10 -11.94 -11.39 3.51
C LEU A 10 -12.24 -11.03 4.96
N ARG A 11 -11.73 -11.86 5.89
CA ARG A 11 -11.81 -11.63 7.33
C ARG A 11 -10.44 -11.70 7.97
N VAL A 12 -10.16 -10.71 8.80
CA VAL A 12 -8.95 -10.63 9.62
C VAL A 12 -9.38 -10.31 11.04
N HIS A 13 -9.32 -11.32 11.90
CA HIS A 13 -9.75 -11.24 13.28
C HIS A 13 -8.57 -11.47 14.22
N TYR A 14 -8.39 -10.60 15.20
CA TYR A 14 -7.34 -10.70 16.20
C TYR A 14 -7.95 -11.12 17.55
N PRO A 15 -7.59 -12.29 18.10
CA PRO A 15 -8.03 -12.68 19.43
C PRO A 15 -7.36 -11.78 20.46
N LEU A 16 -8.15 -11.12 21.31
CA LEU A 16 -7.63 -10.44 22.49
C LEU A 16 -7.21 -11.50 23.51
N ARG A 17 -6.02 -11.35 24.10
CA ARG A 17 -5.57 -12.23 25.19
C ARG A 17 -6.50 -11.99 26.37
N GLY A 18 -7.42 -12.93 26.63
CA GLY A 18 -8.30 -12.89 27.79
C GLY A 18 -7.49 -12.96 29.09
N GLY A 19 -8.00 -12.28 30.13
CA GLY A 19 -7.44 -12.35 31.48
C GLY A 19 -7.51 -13.75 32.05
N LEU A 20 -6.83 -13.98 33.21
CA LEU A 20 -6.59 -15.26 33.91
C LEU A 20 -7.84 -16.07 34.31
N LEU A 21 -9.04 -15.59 34.10
CA LEU A 21 -10.31 -16.18 34.51
C LEU A 21 -11.29 -16.33 33.36
N GLY A 22 -11.06 -17.29 32.45
CA GLY A 22 -12.10 -17.97 31.68
C GLY A 22 -13.20 -17.17 30.96
N SER A 23 -13.07 -15.85 30.78
CA SER A 23 -14.05 -15.03 30.06
C SER A 23 -13.92 -15.25 28.54
N GLN A 24 -15.04 -15.19 27.83
CA GLN A 24 -15.13 -15.29 26.37
C GLN A 24 -13.98 -14.48 25.74
N ARG A 25 -13.22 -15.12 24.84
CA ARG A 25 -12.16 -14.46 24.09
C ARG A 25 -12.78 -13.36 23.24
N GLU A 26 -12.67 -12.12 23.68
CA GLU A 26 -13.02 -10.98 22.84
C GLU A 26 -12.14 -11.02 21.57
N VAL A 27 -12.77 -10.75 20.43
CA VAL A 27 -12.11 -10.79 19.12
C VAL A 27 -12.28 -9.42 18.48
N VAL A 28 -11.17 -8.78 18.15
CA VAL A 28 -11.20 -7.57 17.32
C VAL A 28 -11.36 -7.99 15.85
N ARG A 29 -12.49 -7.66 15.25
CA ARG A 29 -12.80 -7.90 13.84
C ARG A 29 -12.28 -6.74 13.00
N ALA A 30 -10.97 -6.71 12.75
CA ALA A 30 -10.35 -5.61 12.01
C ALA A 30 -10.83 -5.54 10.55
N VAL A 31 -11.09 -6.69 9.93
CA VAL A 31 -11.74 -6.82 8.61
C VAL A 31 -12.80 -7.91 8.75
N ASP A 32 -14.03 -7.64 8.35
CA ASP A 32 -15.19 -8.53 8.58
C ASP A 32 -16.07 -8.67 7.33
N GLY A 33 -15.63 -9.52 6.40
CA GLY A 33 -16.40 -9.86 5.19
C GLY A 33 -16.25 -8.84 4.06
N VAL A 34 -15.03 -8.39 3.79
CA VAL A 34 -14.74 -7.40 2.75
C VAL A 34 -14.55 -8.09 1.40
N SER A 35 -15.20 -7.52 0.35
CA SER A 35 -15.08 -7.99 -1.03
C SER A 35 -14.89 -6.81 -1.98
N PHE A 36 -13.91 -6.88 -2.87
CA PHE A 36 -13.62 -5.89 -3.92
C PHE A 36 -12.70 -6.47 -4.99
N SER A 37 -12.53 -5.76 -6.09
CA SER A 37 -11.58 -6.11 -7.14
C SER A 37 -10.77 -4.89 -7.57
N VAL A 38 -9.58 -5.14 -8.14
CA VAL A 38 -8.71 -4.09 -8.70
C VAL A 38 -8.35 -4.45 -10.12
N GLN A 39 -8.65 -3.58 -11.07
CA GLN A 39 -8.30 -3.76 -12.48
C GLN A 39 -6.82 -3.42 -12.72
N ARG A 40 -6.21 -4.02 -13.75
CA ARG A 40 -4.82 -3.70 -14.12
C ARG A 40 -4.69 -2.24 -14.55
N GLY A 41 -3.64 -1.58 -14.05
CA GLY A 41 -3.32 -0.19 -14.41
C GLY A 41 -4.24 0.85 -13.78
N THR A 42 -5.14 0.46 -12.86
CA THR A 42 -6.04 1.38 -12.16
C THR A 42 -5.61 1.60 -10.71
N THR A 43 -6.15 2.66 -10.12
CA THR A 43 -6.02 2.95 -8.69
C THR A 43 -7.37 2.77 -7.99
N VAL A 44 -7.41 1.88 -7.00
CA VAL A 44 -8.54 1.78 -6.08
C VAL A 44 -8.17 2.50 -4.78
N GLY A 45 -8.91 3.56 -4.44
CA GLY A 45 -8.80 4.28 -3.19
C GLY A 45 -9.54 3.54 -2.06
N LEU A 46 -8.92 3.42 -0.90
CA LEU A 46 -9.54 2.85 0.30
C LEU A 46 -9.53 3.89 1.42
N VAL A 47 -10.70 4.41 1.77
CA VAL A 47 -10.87 5.52 2.71
C VAL A 47 -11.69 5.12 3.93
N GLY A 48 -11.55 5.88 5.01
CA GLY A 48 -12.28 5.70 6.26
C GLY A 48 -11.48 6.19 7.46
N GLU A 49 -12.11 6.24 8.63
CA GLU A 49 -11.45 6.67 9.88
C GLU A 49 -10.26 5.80 10.27
N SER A 50 -9.41 6.35 11.15
CA SER A 50 -8.35 5.58 11.79
C SER A 50 -8.95 4.38 12.55
N GLY A 51 -8.33 3.20 12.40
CA GLY A 51 -8.84 1.97 13.02
C GLY A 51 -9.99 1.28 12.26
N SER A 52 -10.45 1.79 11.11
CA SER A 52 -11.49 1.11 10.31
C SER A 52 -11.06 -0.21 9.66
N GLY A 53 -9.75 -0.52 9.62
CA GLY A 53 -9.20 -1.78 9.09
C GLY A 53 -8.44 -1.67 7.76
N LYS A 54 -8.29 -0.47 7.19
CA LYS A 54 -7.62 -0.23 5.89
C LYS A 54 -6.21 -0.80 5.80
N THR A 55 -5.33 -0.40 6.71
CA THR A 55 -3.96 -0.92 6.82
C THR A 55 -3.94 -2.45 7.00
N THR A 56 -4.94 -3.00 7.71
CA THR A 56 -5.06 -4.44 7.89
C THR A 56 -5.35 -5.16 6.57
N ILE A 57 -6.19 -4.58 5.69
CA ILE A 57 -6.40 -5.10 4.33
C ILE A 57 -5.07 -5.09 3.57
N GLY A 58 -4.37 -3.97 3.50
CA GLY A 58 -3.08 -3.86 2.83
C GLY A 58 -2.06 -4.89 3.31
N ARG A 59 -1.96 -5.06 4.63
CA ARG A 59 -1.08 -6.07 5.24
C ARG A 59 -1.53 -7.51 4.97
N ALA A 60 -2.82 -7.77 4.87
CA ALA A 60 -3.32 -9.10 4.51
C ALA A 60 -2.96 -9.45 3.06
N LEU A 61 -3.11 -8.51 2.11
CA LEU A 61 -2.75 -8.68 0.71
C LEU A 61 -1.26 -8.97 0.50
N THR A 62 -0.40 -8.36 1.33
CA THR A 62 1.06 -8.57 1.31
C THR A 62 1.52 -9.69 2.24
N ARG A 63 0.58 -10.39 2.88
CA ARG A 63 0.83 -11.46 3.85
C ARG A 63 1.63 -11.04 5.08
N LEU A 64 1.48 -9.77 5.47
CA LEU A 64 2.03 -9.19 6.71
C LEU A 64 1.04 -9.23 7.87
N ALA A 65 -0.23 -9.62 7.62
CA ALA A 65 -1.25 -9.88 8.63
C ALA A 65 -1.83 -11.28 8.46
N PRO A 66 -2.23 -11.95 9.56
CA PRO A 66 -2.89 -13.25 9.47
C PRO A 66 -4.28 -13.10 8.83
N ILE A 67 -4.66 -14.04 7.98
CA ILE A 67 -5.99 -14.09 7.38
C ILE A 67 -6.81 -15.15 8.12
N THR A 68 -8.02 -14.78 8.56
CA THR A 68 -8.92 -15.70 9.27
C THR A 68 -9.72 -16.55 8.30
N SER A 69 -10.29 -15.93 7.26
CA SER A 69 -11.02 -16.61 6.19
C SER A 69 -11.21 -15.69 4.99
N GLY A 70 -11.76 -16.22 3.90
CA GLY A 70 -12.02 -15.52 2.66
C GLY A 70 -11.19 -16.05 1.50
N SER A 71 -11.09 -15.28 0.42
CA SER A 71 -10.29 -15.60 -0.78
C SER A 71 -9.57 -14.33 -1.25
N ILE A 72 -8.32 -14.48 -1.66
CA ILE A 72 -7.52 -13.45 -2.35
C ILE A 72 -6.94 -14.10 -3.59
N LYS A 73 -7.45 -13.69 -4.76
CA LYS A 73 -6.90 -14.13 -6.04
C LYS A 73 -6.08 -13.02 -6.66
N TYR A 74 -4.88 -13.34 -7.08
CA TYR A 74 -4.01 -12.46 -7.84
C TYR A 74 -3.77 -13.08 -9.22
N ASP A 75 -4.18 -12.36 -10.26
CA ASP A 75 -4.11 -12.86 -11.65
C ASP A 75 -4.79 -14.24 -11.79
N GLY A 76 -5.97 -14.40 -11.17
CA GLY A 76 -6.74 -15.64 -11.11
C GLY A 76 -6.19 -16.74 -10.19
N VAL A 77 -5.03 -16.54 -9.56
CA VAL A 77 -4.39 -17.53 -8.67
C VAL A 77 -4.73 -17.23 -7.21
N GLU A 78 -5.33 -18.22 -6.52
CA GLU A 78 -5.62 -18.12 -5.08
C GLU A 78 -4.33 -18.03 -4.26
N LEU A 79 -4.23 -17.01 -3.38
CA LEU A 79 -3.07 -16.76 -2.53
C LEU A 79 -3.22 -17.34 -1.12
N ILE A 80 -4.47 -17.48 -0.63
CA ILE A 80 -4.72 -18.03 0.70
C ILE A 80 -4.39 -19.53 0.68
N GLY A 81 -3.74 -20.02 1.74
CA GLY A 81 -3.32 -21.42 1.85
C GLY A 81 -2.01 -21.76 1.16
N LYS A 82 -1.43 -20.87 0.33
CA LYS A 82 -0.09 -21.10 -0.22
C LYS A 82 0.97 -21.15 0.89
N SER A 83 1.94 -22.04 0.73
CA SER A 83 3.15 -22.05 1.55
C SER A 83 3.99 -20.78 1.36
N GLU A 84 4.93 -20.51 2.25
CA GLU A 84 5.87 -19.38 2.11
C GLU A 84 6.68 -19.46 0.81
N HIS A 85 7.09 -20.66 0.42
CA HIS A 85 7.83 -20.90 -0.81
C HIS A 85 6.99 -20.58 -2.06
N GLU A 86 5.73 -20.98 -2.10
CA GLU A 86 4.81 -20.68 -3.21
C GLU A 86 4.47 -19.20 -3.28
N PHE A 87 4.31 -18.54 -2.13
CA PHE A 87 4.01 -17.11 -2.06
C PHE A 87 5.22 -16.24 -2.44
N PHE A 88 6.45 -16.74 -2.31
CA PHE A 88 7.67 -16.00 -2.59
C PHE A 88 7.69 -15.40 -4.01
N ALA A 89 7.15 -16.11 -5.01
CA ALA A 89 7.04 -15.62 -6.38
C ALA A 89 6.12 -14.38 -6.49
N PHE A 90 5.11 -14.27 -5.63
CA PHE A 90 4.19 -13.14 -5.60
C PHE A 90 4.77 -11.94 -4.85
N ARG A 91 5.72 -12.13 -3.93
CA ARG A 91 6.34 -11.03 -3.18
C ARG A 91 7.03 -10.00 -4.06
N LYS A 92 7.55 -10.38 -5.23
CA LYS A 92 8.10 -9.39 -6.16
C LYS A 92 7.02 -8.68 -6.98
N ARG A 93 5.84 -9.32 -7.20
CA ARG A 93 4.74 -8.74 -7.98
C ARG A 93 3.84 -7.84 -7.14
N ILE A 94 3.76 -8.10 -5.83
CA ILE A 94 2.92 -7.39 -4.86
C ILE A 94 3.84 -6.73 -3.84
N GLN A 95 3.89 -5.41 -3.82
CA GLN A 95 4.73 -4.64 -2.92
C GLN A 95 3.91 -3.69 -2.05
N MET A 96 4.54 -3.11 -1.02
CA MET A 96 3.90 -2.17 -0.11
C MET A 96 4.80 -0.97 0.14
N ILE A 97 4.22 0.22 0.03
CA ILE A 97 4.78 1.47 0.51
C ILE A 97 4.14 1.75 1.86
N PHE A 98 4.96 1.89 2.90
CA PHE A 98 4.52 2.03 4.28
C PHE A 98 4.24 3.48 4.67
N GLN A 99 3.35 3.67 5.64
CA GLN A 99 2.89 4.94 6.17
C GLN A 99 4.03 5.81 6.73
N ASP A 100 4.99 5.21 7.44
CA ASP A 100 6.05 5.93 8.14
C ASP A 100 7.39 5.81 7.40
N PRO A 101 7.83 6.86 6.70
CA PRO A 101 9.10 6.84 6.00
C PRO A 101 10.31 6.81 6.93
N PHE A 102 10.13 7.20 8.21
CA PHE A 102 11.22 7.20 9.20
C PHE A 102 11.51 5.80 9.72
N ASN A 103 10.46 5.04 10.06
CA ASN A 103 10.60 3.69 10.59
C ASN A 103 10.67 2.60 9.52
N SER A 104 10.34 2.92 8.26
CA SER A 104 10.37 1.96 7.15
C SER A 104 11.79 1.67 6.61
N LEU A 105 12.77 2.55 6.88
CA LEU A 105 14.14 2.43 6.42
C LEU A 105 15.08 2.13 7.60
N ASN A 106 15.92 1.09 7.47
CA ASN A 106 16.91 0.79 8.51
C ASN A 106 17.97 1.92 8.57
N PRO A 107 18.06 2.69 9.68
CA PRO A 107 18.94 3.85 9.78
C PRO A 107 20.44 3.52 9.77
N ARG A 108 20.79 2.24 9.94
CA ARG A 108 22.17 1.75 9.96
C ARG A 108 22.70 1.34 8.58
N LEU A 109 21.82 1.27 7.59
CA LEU A 109 22.18 0.90 6.22
C LEU A 109 22.26 2.14 5.33
N THR A 110 23.19 2.12 4.37
CA THR A 110 23.20 3.13 3.30
C THR A 110 22.03 2.94 2.35
N ILE A 111 21.69 3.97 1.58
CA ILE A 111 20.62 3.88 0.58
C ILE A 111 20.90 2.78 -0.44
N PHE A 112 22.18 2.60 -0.84
CA PHE A 112 22.57 1.48 -1.69
C PHE A 112 22.18 0.13 -1.07
N GLN A 113 22.51 -0.10 0.19
CA GLN A 113 22.17 -1.36 0.87
C GLN A 113 20.67 -1.58 0.96
N ILE A 114 19.89 -0.54 1.29
CA ILE A 114 18.44 -0.59 1.38
C ILE A 114 17.77 -0.95 0.04
N LEU A 115 18.23 -0.34 -1.06
CA LEU A 115 17.69 -0.58 -2.40
C LEU A 115 18.24 -1.85 -3.04
N SER A 116 19.43 -2.30 -2.64
CA SER A 116 20.06 -3.54 -3.11
C SER A 116 19.49 -4.80 -2.47
N GLU A 117 18.99 -4.71 -1.23
CA GLU A 117 18.46 -5.87 -0.49
C GLU A 117 17.34 -6.61 -1.25
N PRO A 118 16.28 -5.97 -1.77
CA PRO A 118 15.28 -6.64 -2.59
C PRO A 118 15.87 -7.28 -3.86
N LEU A 119 16.87 -6.64 -4.46
CA LEU A 119 17.55 -7.18 -5.65
C LEU A 119 18.35 -8.44 -5.32
N GLU A 120 19.01 -8.49 -4.17
CA GLU A 120 19.77 -9.65 -3.71
C GLU A 120 18.87 -10.84 -3.42
N ILE A 121 17.69 -10.58 -2.83
CA ILE A 121 16.71 -11.61 -2.49
C ILE A 121 16.03 -12.19 -3.75
N HIS A 122 15.58 -11.34 -4.66
CA HIS A 122 14.77 -11.76 -5.80
C HIS A 122 15.55 -11.99 -7.10
N PHE A 123 16.76 -11.46 -7.20
CA PHE A 123 17.64 -11.59 -8.36
C PHE A 123 19.08 -11.96 -7.94
N PRO A 124 19.28 -13.11 -7.26
CA PRO A 124 20.56 -13.47 -6.64
C PRO A 124 21.73 -13.63 -7.65
N LYS A 125 21.43 -13.72 -8.94
CA LYS A 125 22.43 -13.81 -10.01
C LYS A 125 22.96 -12.45 -10.46
N LYS A 126 22.32 -11.32 -10.06
CA LYS A 126 22.80 -9.98 -10.42
C LYS A 126 24.13 -9.70 -9.72
N THR A 127 25.12 -9.30 -10.49
CA THR A 127 26.41 -8.85 -9.99
C THR A 127 26.28 -7.54 -9.20
N ARG A 128 27.29 -7.19 -8.45
CA ARG A 128 27.33 -5.90 -7.72
C ARG A 128 27.20 -4.71 -8.67
N ALA A 129 27.88 -4.75 -9.82
CA ALA A 129 27.84 -3.66 -10.80
C ALA A 129 26.41 -3.47 -11.38
N GLU A 130 25.71 -4.59 -11.68
CA GLU A 130 24.32 -4.53 -12.15
C GLU A 130 23.38 -3.98 -11.07
N ARG A 131 23.59 -4.32 -9.80
CA ARG A 131 22.82 -3.74 -8.70
C ARG A 131 23.11 -2.24 -8.52
N GLU A 132 24.38 -1.83 -8.63
CA GLU A 132 24.77 -0.40 -8.57
C GLU A 132 24.10 0.41 -9.69
N SER A 133 24.07 -0.14 -10.91
CA SER A 133 23.37 0.48 -12.05
C SER A 133 21.86 0.59 -11.79
N ARG A 134 21.23 -0.50 -11.32
CA ARG A 134 19.79 -0.50 -11.02
C ARG A 134 19.43 0.45 -9.89
N VAL A 135 20.24 0.53 -8.83
CA VAL A 135 20.05 1.49 -7.74
C VAL A 135 20.13 2.93 -8.24
N ALA A 136 21.08 3.25 -9.14
CA ALA A 136 21.17 4.59 -9.72
C ALA A 136 19.93 4.93 -10.56
N GLU A 137 19.42 3.98 -11.34
CA GLU A 137 18.18 4.13 -12.11
C GLU A 137 16.98 4.35 -11.19
N LEU A 138 16.81 3.53 -10.14
CA LEU A 138 15.73 3.66 -9.15
C LEU A 138 15.73 5.03 -8.47
N LEU A 139 16.89 5.54 -8.09
CA LEU A 139 17.02 6.89 -7.54
C LEU A 139 16.58 7.95 -8.54
N GLY A 140 16.97 7.81 -9.80
CA GLY A 140 16.53 8.70 -10.88
C GLY A 140 15.01 8.69 -11.08
N LEU A 141 14.37 7.51 -11.08
CA LEU A 141 12.92 7.35 -11.21
C LEU A 141 12.14 8.12 -10.13
N VAL A 142 12.70 8.26 -8.93
CA VAL A 142 12.05 9.00 -7.82
C VAL A 142 12.58 10.43 -7.67
N GLY A 143 13.35 10.94 -8.65
CA GLY A 143 13.88 12.31 -8.65
C GLY A 143 15.00 12.56 -7.63
N LEU A 144 15.81 11.52 -7.34
CA LEU A 144 17.00 11.61 -6.50
C LEU A 144 18.26 11.39 -7.30
N GLU A 145 19.37 11.97 -6.85
CA GLU A 145 20.66 11.83 -7.52
C GLU A 145 21.29 10.45 -7.24
N ALA A 146 21.98 9.88 -8.23
CA ALA A 146 22.69 8.61 -8.08
C ALA A 146 23.76 8.64 -6.97
N ALA A 147 24.35 9.80 -6.69
CA ALA A 147 25.32 9.99 -5.60
C ALA A 147 24.71 9.76 -4.21
N HIS A 148 23.40 9.93 -4.07
CA HIS A 148 22.68 9.71 -2.82
C HIS A 148 22.76 8.27 -2.30
N ARG A 149 23.11 7.30 -3.14
CA ARG A 149 23.27 5.88 -2.74
C ARG A 149 24.25 5.63 -1.60
N HIS A 150 25.22 6.55 -1.38
CA HIS A 150 26.23 6.42 -0.33
C HIS A 150 25.83 7.00 1.02
N ARG A 151 24.73 7.74 1.05
CA ARG A 151 24.21 8.39 2.26
C ARG A 151 23.37 7.44 3.10
N TYR A 152 23.10 7.84 4.34
CA TYR A 152 22.22 7.15 5.29
C TYR A 152 20.85 7.82 5.34
N PRO A 153 19.78 7.10 5.74
CA PRO A 153 18.43 7.66 5.81
C PRO A 153 18.29 8.94 6.63
N HIS A 154 19.05 9.09 7.71
CA HIS A 154 19.00 10.27 8.57
C HIS A 154 19.50 11.56 7.91
N GLU A 155 20.20 11.48 6.78
CA GLU A 155 20.69 12.63 5.99
C GLU A 155 19.64 13.18 5.01
N PHE A 156 18.42 12.60 4.99
CA PHE A 156 17.35 12.96 4.06
C PHE A 156 16.14 13.56 4.78
N SER A 157 15.43 14.47 4.09
CA SER A 157 14.12 14.96 4.53
C SER A 157 13.06 13.86 4.53
N GLY A 158 11.91 14.10 5.19
CA GLY A 158 10.78 13.15 5.20
C GLY A 158 10.32 12.78 3.79
N GLY A 159 10.13 13.75 2.90
CA GLY A 159 9.74 13.51 1.51
C GLY A 159 10.78 12.76 0.70
N GLN A 160 12.08 13.02 0.92
CA GLN A 160 13.15 12.26 0.30
C GLN A 160 13.20 10.80 0.80
N ARG A 161 12.97 10.56 2.10
CA ARG A 161 12.86 9.19 2.64
C ARG A 161 11.67 8.45 2.06
N GLN A 162 10.54 9.14 1.87
CA GLN A 162 9.38 8.54 1.21
C GLN A 162 9.71 8.15 -0.24
N ARG A 163 10.40 8.99 -0.99
CA ARG A 163 10.91 8.66 -2.34
C ARG A 163 11.82 7.44 -2.34
N ILE A 164 12.69 7.29 -1.34
CA ILE A 164 13.53 6.10 -1.17
C ILE A 164 12.67 4.86 -0.87
N GLY A 165 11.64 4.97 -0.02
CA GLY A 165 10.67 3.91 0.24
C GLY A 165 9.93 3.46 -1.02
N ILE A 166 9.53 4.40 -1.88
CA ILE A 166 8.95 4.14 -3.21
C ILE A 166 9.96 3.42 -4.10
N ALA A 167 11.20 3.92 -4.19
CA ALA A 167 12.27 3.29 -4.97
C ALA A 167 12.55 1.85 -4.53
N ARG A 168 12.49 1.57 -3.21
CA ARG A 168 12.64 0.22 -2.67
C ARG A 168 11.51 -0.71 -3.14
N ALA A 169 10.27 -0.26 -3.12
CA ALA A 169 9.15 -1.03 -3.62
C ALA A 169 9.28 -1.32 -5.12
N LEU A 170 9.80 -0.38 -5.91
CA LEU A 170 10.02 -0.52 -7.35
C LEU A 170 11.21 -1.41 -7.72
N ALA A 171 12.10 -1.72 -6.78
CA ALA A 171 13.35 -2.45 -7.06
C ALA A 171 13.09 -3.82 -7.72
N VAL A 172 12.01 -4.49 -7.35
CA VAL A 172 11.65 -5.83 -7.84
C VAL A 172 10.68 -5.81 -9.03
N GLU A 173 10.40 -4.64 -9.61
CA GLU A 173 9.50 -4.47 -10.76
C GLU A 173 8.09 -5.02 -10.48
N PRO A 174 7.39 -4.46 -9.47
CA PRO A 174 6.07 -4.94 -9.10
C PRO A 174 5.01 -4.57 -10.16
N GLU A 175 3.90 -5.31 -10.15
CA GLU A 175 2.70 -4.99 -10.93
C GLU A 175 1.64 -4.32 -10.08
N PHE A 176 1.64 -4.62 -8.77
CA PHE A 176 0.67 -4.11 -7.80
C PHE A 176 1.36 -3.58 -6.54
N ILE A 177 0.99 -2.38 -6.13
CA ILE A 177 1.54 -1.75 -4.93
C ILE A 177 0.40 -1.31 -4.01
N VAL A 178 0.46 -1.72 -2.76
CA VAL A 178 -0.34 -1.16 -1.68
C VAL A 178 0.36 0.08 -1.16
N CYS A 179 -0.25 1.25 -1.33
CA CYS A 179 0.21 2.52 -0.79
C CYS A 179 -0.51 2.77 0.54
N ASP A 180 0.10 2.41 1.67
CA ASP A 180 -0.51 2.55 3.00
C ASP A 180 -0.20 3.94 3.56
N GLU A 181 -1.15 4.87 3.42
CA GLU A 181 -1.03 6.28 3.84
C GLU A 181 0.30 6.94 3.42
N PRO A 182 0.68 6.89 2.13
CA PRO A 182 2.03 7.20 1.68
C PRO A 182 2.44 8.67 1.86
N VAL A 183 1.50 9.53 2.26
CA VAL A 183 1.72 10.98 2.40
C VAL A 183 1.32 11.55 3.76
N SER A 184 0.71 10.76 4.65
CA SER A 184 0.10 11.24 5.91
C SER A 184 1.07 11.93 6.88
N ALA A 185 2.36 11.59 6.83
CA ALA A 185 3.40 12.14 7.72
C ALA A 185 4.19 13.31 7.08
N LEU A 186 3.72 13.87 5.96
CA LEU A 186 4.43 14.86 5.16
C LEU A 186 3.67 16.20 5.12
N ASP A 187 4.40 17.30 4.90
CA ASP A 187 3.81 18.62 4.67
C ASP A 187 2.99 18.64 3.36
N VAL A 188 1.94 19.46 3.29
CA VAL A 188 0.99 19.53 2.18
C VAL A 188 1.68 19.69 0.82
N SER A 189 2.69 20.56 0.72
CA SER A 189 3.43 20.75 -0.53
C SER A 189 4.23 19.51 -0.97
N VAL A 190 4.74 18.76 -0.01
CA VAL A 190 5.48 17.51 -0.26
C VAL A 190 4.51 16.37 -0.56
N GLN A 191 3.33 16.35 0.07
CA GLN A 191 2.26 15.39 -0.26
C GLN A 191 1.91 15.44 -1.75
N ALA A 192 1.64 16.63 -2.29
CA ALA A 192 1.33 16.81 -3.71
C ALA A 192 2.45 16.28 -4.62
N GLN A 193 3.72 16.52 -4.26
CA GLN A 193 4.85 16.01 -5.03
C GLN A 193 4.94 14.48 -5.02
N ILE A 194 4.65 13.82 -3.89
CA ILE A 194 4.66 12.34 -3.80
C ILE A 194 3.47 11.75 -4.55
N VAL A 195 2.31 12.37 -4.47
CA VAL A 195 1.11 11.96 -5.22
C VAL A 195 1.38 12.01 -6.73
N ASN A 196 1.88 13.14 -7.24
CA ASN A 196 2.22 13.27 -8.64
C ASN A 196 3.29 12.25 -9.07
N LEU A 197 4.32 12.04 -8.26
CA LEU A 197 5.32 10.99 -8.52
C LEU A 197 4.68 9.59 -8.66
N LEU A 198 3.72 9.23 -7.80
CA LEU A 198 3.04 7.94 -7.89
C LEU A 198 2.20 7.82 -9.16
N LEU A 199 1.51 8.90 -9.58
CA LEU A 199 0.75 8.94 -10.84
C LEU A 199 1.66 8.82 -12.06
N ASP A 200 2.78 9.54 -12.09
CA ASP A 200 3.78 9.46 -13.17
C ASP A 200 4.36 8.05 -13.29
N LEU A 201 4.72 7.43 -12.14
CA LEU A 201 5.22 6.05 -12.10
C LEU A 201 4.16 5.04 -12.54
N GLN A 202 2.89 5.26 -12.22
CA GLN A 202 1.79 4.41 -12.68
C GLN A 202 1.69 4.43 -14.20
N GLN A 203 1.70 5.62 -14.81
CA GLN A 203 1.63 5.76 -16.26
C GLN A 203 2.87 5.19 -16.95
N GLN A 204 4.06 5.46 -16.41
CA GLN A 204 5.33 5.05 -17.01
C GLN A 204 5.56 3.54 -16.93
N LEU A 205 5.16 2.90 -15.82
CA LEU A 205 5.48 1.51 -15.51
C LEU A 205 4.25 0.58 -15.58
N GLY A 206 3.04 1.10 -15.86
CA GLY A 206 1.81 0.32 -15.89
C GLY A 206 1.39 -0.25 -14.53
N LEU A 207 1.69 0.47 -13.45
CA LEU A 207 1.43 0.01 -12.09
C LEU A 207 -0.06 0.02 -11.74
N THR A 208 -0.44 -0.87 -10.85
CA THR A 208 -1.78 -0.94 -10.26
C THR A 208 -1.67 -0.60 -8.78
N TYR A 209 -2.57 0.25 -8.26
CA TYR A 209 -2.50 0.68 -6.86
C TYR A 209 -3.75 0.31 -6.06
N LEU A 210 -3.52 -0.07 -4.79
CA LEU A 210 -4.49 0.10 -3.71
C LEU A 210 -3.99 1.28 -2.85
N PHE A 211 -4.65 2.42 -2.96
CA PHE A 211 -4.25 3.65 -2.29
C PHE A 211 -5.06 3.86 -1.02
N ILE A 212 -4.45 3.60 0.12
CA ILE A 212 -5.06 3.77 1.45
C ILE A 212 -4.78 5.18 1.95
N ALA A 213 -5.81 5.92 2.29
CA ALA A 213 -5.68 7.23 2.93
C ALA A 213 -6.86 7.53 3.86
N HIS A 214 -6.67 8.50 4.72
CA HIS A 214 -7.75 9.10 5.51
C HIS A 214 -8.23 10.42 4.91
N ASP A 215 -7.43 11.04 4.03
CA ASP A 215 -7.77 12.28 3.33
C ASP A 215 -8.47 11.96 2.00
N LEU A 216 -9.74 12.33 1.95
CA LEU A 216 -10.58 12.14 0.78
C LEU A 216 -10.13 12.99 -0.41
N ALA A 217 -9.61 14.21 -0.21
CA ALA A 217 -9.18 15.07 -1.31
C ALA A 217 -8.02 14.45 -2.10
N VAL A 218 -7.09 13.80 -1.40
CA VAL A 218 -6.00 13.06 -2.05
C VAL A 218 -6.54 11.89 -2.85
N VAL A 219 -7.48 11.13 -2.27
CA VAL A 219 -8.05 9.93 -2.91
C VAL A 219 -8.89 10.29 -4.15
N GLU A 220 -9.63 11.39 -4.11
CA GLU A 220 -10.36 11.90 -5.29
C GLU A 220 -9.44 12.11 -6.48
N HIS A 221 -8.26 12.66 -6.22
CA HIS A 221 -7.30 13.00 -7.27
C HIS A 221 -6.60 11.78 -7.89
N VAL A 222 -6.39 10.71 -7.12
CA VAL A 222 -5.56 9.57 -7.55
C VAL A 222 -6.35 8.33 -7.95
N SER A 223 -7.66 8.24 -7.62
CA SER A 223 -8.40 6.99 -7.70
C SER A 223 -9.41 6.96 -8.83
N ASP A 224 -9.49 5.81 -9.51
CA ASP A 224 -10.56 5.51 -10.47
C ASP A 224 -11.83 5.07 -9.72
N GLU A 225 -11.68 4.22 -8.70
CA GLU A 225 -12.73 3.73 -7.82
C GLU A 225 -12.39 4.00 -6.37
N VAL A 226 -13.38 4.21 -5.52
CA VAL A 226 -13.22 4.46 -4.09
C VAL A 226 -14.06 3.48 -3.29
N LEU A 227 -13.43 2.87 -2.30
CA LEU A 227 -14.03 2.00 -1.30
C LEU A 227 -14.06 2.75 0.03
N VAL A 228 -15.25 2.95 0.60
CA VAL A 228 -15.43 3.59 1.90
C VAL A 228 -15.58 2.52 2.98
N MET A 229 -14.71 2.58 3.99
CA MET A 229 -14.61 1.54 5.01
C MET A 229 -14.88 2.10 6.41
N THR A 230 -15.74 1.43 7.17
CA THR A 230 -15.98 1.70 8.59
C THR A 230 -16.28 0.39 9.34
N GLY A 231 -15.83 0.28 10.60
CA GLY A 231 -16.10 -0.89 11.44
C GLY A 231 -15.70 -2.24 10.84
N GLY A 232 -14.60 -2.28 10.07
CA GLY A 232 -14.12 -3.50 9.42
C GLY A 232 -14.83 -3.89 8.13
N LYS A 233 -15.75 -3.06 7.61
CA LYS A 233 -16.59 -3.35 6.43
C LYS A 233 -16.49 -2.25 5.39
N ILE A 234 -16.58 -2.62 4.11
CA ILE A 234 -16.83 -1.68 3.02
C ILE A 234 -18.33 -1.37 3.05
N VAL A 235 -18.68 -0.09 3.23
CA VAL A 235 -20.06 0.40 3.31
C VAL A 235 -20.53 1.05 2.02
N GLU A 236 -19.60 1.54 1.20
CA GLU A 236 -19.88 2.08 -0.13
C GLU A 236 -18.70 1.83 -1.07
N ALA A 237 -19.00 1.56 -2.34
CA ALA A 237 -18.04 1.38 -3.41
C ALA A 237 -18.60 1.96 -4.70
N ALA A 238 -17.88 2.89 -5.33
CA ALA A 238 -18.26 3.48 -6.62
C ALA A 238 -17.04 4.15 -7.27
N THR A 239 -17.21 4.70 -8.47
CA THR A 239 -16.19 5.56 -9.08
C THR A 239 -15.92 6.78 -8.18
N ALA A 240 -14.70 7.33 -8.26
CA ALA A 240 -14.37 8.53 -7.48
C ALA A 240 -15.40 9.64 -7.73
N ALA A 241 -15.75 9.91 -9.00
CA ALA A 241 -16.73 10.93 -9.36
C ALA A 241 -18.11 10.71 -8.68
N GLU A 242 -18.60 9.46 -8.61
CA GLU A 242 -19.88 9.16 -7.98
C GLU A 242 -19.84 9.31 -6.46
N ILE A 243 -18.76 8.88 -5.81
CA ILE A 243 -18.61 9.01 -4.34
C ILE A 243 -18.68 10.48 -3.92
N TYR A 244 -18.06 11.40 -4.67
CA TYR A 244 -18.05 12.82 -4.31
C TYR A 244 -19.31 13.55 -4.74
N ALA A 245 -19.87 13.23 -5.92
CA ALA A 245 -21.06 13.92 -6.42
C ALA A 245 -22.37 13.42 -5.76
N HIS A 246 -22.46 12.11 -5.50
CA HIS A 246 -23.69 11.44 -5.08
C HIS A 246 -23.44 10.37 -4.00
N PRO A 247 -22.88 10.72 -2.82
CA PRO A 247 -22.62 9.77 -1.74
C PRO A 247 -23.95 9.16 -1.23
N ARG A 248 -24.05 7.83 -1.24
CA ARG A 248 -25.28 7.11 -0.87
C ARG A 248 -25.31 6.79 0.62
N HIS A 249 -24.18 6.34 1.18
CA HIS A 249 -24.12 5.95 2.59
C HIS A 249 -23.97 7.18 3.49
N GLU A 250 -24.63 7.18 4.65
CA GLU A 250 -24.58 8.29 5.60
C GLU A 250 -23.15 8.62 6.05
N TYR A 251 -22.38 7.58 6.36
CA TYR A 251 -20.98 7.73 6.76
C TYR A 251 -20.12 8.38 5.66
N THR A 252 -20.36 8.05 4.39
CA THR A 252 -19.67 8.69 3.25
C THR A 252 -19.98 10.18 3.20
N ARG A 253 -21.24 10.56 3.40
CA ARG A 253 -21.66 11.97 3.46
C ARG A 253 -20.96 12.72 4.59
N GLN A 254 -20.87 12.09 5.77
CA GLN A 254 -20.16 12.67 6.93
C GLN A 254 -18.67 12.85 6.65
N LEU A 255 -18.00 11.86 6.03
CA LEU A 255 -16.60 11.95 5.64
C LEU A 255 -16.34 13.10 4.64
N ILE A 256 -17.20 13.24 3.62
CA ILE A 256 -17.07 14.31 2.61
C ILE A 256 -17.31 15.67 3.24
N ALA A 257 -18.32 15.80 4.12
CA ALA A 257 -18.61 17.06 4.80
C ALA A 257 -17.50 17.50 5.77
N ALA A 258 -16.63 16.59 6.20
CA ALA A 258 -15.48 16.90 7.05
C ALA A 258 -14.25 17.38 6.25
N VAL A 259 -14.26 17.28 4.91
CA VAL A 259 -13.18 17.83 4.05
C VAL A 259 -13.32 19.35 4.02
N PRO A 260 -12.28 20.12 4.39
CA PRO A 260 -12.33 21.58 4.28
C PRO A 260 -12.51 21.96 2.80
N THR A 261 -13.59 22.68 2.50
CA THR A 261 -13.73 23.37 1.19
C THR A 261 -12.75 24.53 1.15
N LEU A 262 -11.79 24.47 0.22
CA LEU A 262 -10.87 25.57 -0.08
C LEU A 262 -11.59 26.76 -0.73
#